data_44e0fb36a3e283df1b9635d2799a7dd0
#
_entry.id   44e0fb36a3e283df1b9635d2799a7dd0
#
_cell.length_a   1.000
_cell.length_b   1.000
_cell.length_c   1.000
_cell.angle_alpha   90.00
_cell.angle_beta   90.00
_cell.angle_gamma   90.00
#
_symmetry.space_group_name_H-M   'P 1'
#
loop_
_entity.id
_entity.type
_entity.pdbx_description
1 polymer ?
#
loop_
_entity_poly.entity_id
_entity_poly.type
_entity_poly.pdbx_seq_one_letter_code
_entity_poly.pdbx_strand_id
1 'polypeptide(L)'
;MARILITEQIDGAAVDQLSQNHEVLIEHRLWSDMEQLKARSVDIDAIIVRNQTQVTADLIQSASHLKVIGRAGAGLDNIDCDAASKANVVVCYTPSENSLSVAELVMGYMLSLARDIPAAQQSTSKGNWERKRFTGSELSGKTLGIIGFGRIGTLVAERANAFGMTVIAYDEFLTPDAPHLLENDVELMGLSDLCLLYTSPSPRDRG
;
A
#
# COMPACT_ATOMS: atom_id res chain seq x y z
N MET A 1 14.80 -10.81 28.72
CA MET A 1 13.80 -9.76 28.50
C MET A 1 14.43 -8.80 27.53
N ALA A 2 13.80 -8.52 26.40
CA ALA A 2 14.35 -7.62 25.37
C ALA A 2 13.85 -6.19 25.60
N ARG A 3 14.64 -5.20 25.17
CA ARG A 3 14.25 -3.79 25.13
C ARG A 3 13.81 -3.42 23.74
N ILE A 4 12.56 -2.99 23.58
CA ILE A 4 11.91 -2.71 22.29
C ILE A 4 11.57 -1.23 22.25
N LEU A 5 11.98 -0.53 21.19
CA LEU A 5 11.66 0.87 20.96
C LEU A 5 10.62 0.99 19.85
N ILE A 6 9.48 1.62 20.14
CA ILE A 6 8.44 1.97 19.15
C ILE A 6 8.52 3.47 18.90
N THR A 7 8.81 3.86 17.64
CA THR A 7 9.16 5.26 17.31
C THR A 7 8.00 6.06 16.71
N GLU A 8 6.92 5.38 16.36
CA GLU A 8 5.75 5.97 15.74
C GLU A 8 4.47 5.49 16.43
N GLN A 9 3.34 6.09 16.11
CA GLN A 9 2.07 5.66 16.67
C GLN A 9 1.68 4.27 16.14
N ILE A 10 1.86 3.28 16.99
CA ILE A 10 1.50 1.88 16.79
C ILE A 10 0.84 1.42 18.09
N ASP A 11 -0.45 1.09 18.01
CA ASP A 11 -1.28 0.73 19.16
C ASP A 11 -1.96 -0.62 18.90
N GLY A 12 -2.51 -1.24 19.95
CA GLY A 12 -3.34 -2.42 19.85
C GLY A 12 -2.77 -3.64 20.59
N ALA A 13 -3.51 -4.72 20.55
CA ALA A 13 -3.28 -5.94 21.33
C ALA A 13 -1.87 -6.54 21.16
N ALA A 14 -1.24 -6.35 19.99
CA ALA A 14 0.12 -6.83 19.75
C ALA A 14 1.16 -6.06 20.60
N VAL A 15 0.98 -4.75 20.77
CA VAL A 15 1.87 -3.92 21.63
C VAL A 15 1.65 -4.28 23.10
N ASP A 16 0.40 -4.50 23.51
CA ASP A 16 0.07 -4.95 24.87
C ASP A 16 0.71 -6.31 25.17
N GLN A 17 0.67 -7.24 24.22
CA GLN A 17 1.31 -8.55 24.35
C GLN A 17 2.84 -8.46 24.43
N LEU A 18 3.47 -7.59 23.66
CA LEU A 18 4.92 -7.34 23.75
C LEU A 18 5.27 -6.78 25.13
N SER A 19 4.47 -5.85 25.65
CA SER A 19 4.70 -5.21 26.95
C SER A 19 4.57 -6.15 28.15
N GLN A 20 3.85 -7.26 27.99
CA GLN A 20 3.77 -8.31 29.03
C GLN A 20 5.06 -9.11 29.16
N ASN A 21 5.85 -9.23 28.10
CA ASN A 21 7.01 -10.11 28.04
C ASN A 21 8.34 -9.37 27.89
N HIS A 22 8.32 -8.09 27.54
CA HIS A 22 9.49 -7.28 27.21
C HIS A 22 9.37 -5.87 27.81
N GLU A 23 10.48 -5.15 27.87
CA GLU A 23 10.50 -3.72 28.14
C GLU A 23 10.19 -2.96 26.85
N VAL A 24 9.01 -2.35 26.75
CA VAL A 24 8.58 -1.60 25.57
C VAL A 24 8.61 -0.11 25.84
N LEU A 25 9.44 0.60 25.10
CA LEU A 25 9.56 2.06 25.13
C LEU A 25 8.76 2.63 23.95
N ILE A 26 7.74 3.44 24.22
CA ILE A 26 6.87 4.02 23.19
C ILE A 26 7.11 5.51 23.09
N GLU A 27 7.68 5.97 21.98
CA GLU A 27 8.01 7.37 21.73
C GLU A 27 7.48 7.80 20.35
N HIS A 28 6.19 8.08 20.25
CA HIS A 28 5.42 8.27 19.00
C HIS A 28 5.95 9.33 18.03
N ARG A 29 6.85 10.22 18.44
CA ARG A 29 7.38 11.30 17.60
C ARG A 29 8.91 11.25 17.42
N LEU A 30 9.52 10.19 17.84
CA LEU A 30 10.98 10.08 17.82
C LEU A 30 11.55 10.09 16.39
N TRP A 31 10.74 9.70 15.41
CA TRP A 31 11.06 9.77 13.97
C TRP A 31 11.45 11.17 13.50
N SER A 32 11.02 12.23 14.17
CA SER A 32 11.29 13.62 13.78
C SER A 32 12.64 14.17 14.25
N ASP A 33 13.36 13.43 15.11
CA ASP A 33 14.66 13.82 15.66
C ASP A 33 15.65 12.66 15.58
N MET A 34 16.48 12.66 14.55
CA MET A 34 17.42 11.57 14.26
C MET A 34 18.50 11.45 15.36
N GLU A 35 18.92 12.55 15.99
CA GLU A 35 19.95 12.51 17.03
C GLU A 35 19.39 11.88 18.31
N GLN A 36 18.17 12.25 18.69
CA GLN A 36 17.49 11.57 19.79
C GLN A 36 17.20 10.11 19.48
N LEU A 37 16.78 9.80 18.26
CA LEU A 37 16.53 8.43 17.81
C LEU A 37 17.78 7.56 17.96
N LYS A 38 18.95 8.04 17.53
CA LYS A 38 20.24 7.35 17.70
C LYS A 38 20.56 7.16 19.18
N ALA A 39 20.44 8.22 19.98
CA ALA A 39 20.73 8.15 21.41
C ALA A 39 19.85 7.13 22.15
N ARG A 40 18.56 7.06 21.78
CA ARG A 40 17.61 6.08 22.35
C ARG A 40 17.81 4.66 21.84
N SER A 41 18.52 4.51 20.72
CA SER A 41 18.70 3.21 20.06
C SER A 41 19.93 2.44 20.55
N VAL A 42 20.80 3.04 21.35
CA VAL A 42 22.09 2.44 21.76
C VAL A 42 21.92 1.08 22.46
N ASP A 43 20.96 0.98 23.39
CA ASP A 43 20.78 -0.17 24.27
C ASP A 43 19.51 -0.97 23.96
N ILE A 44 18.96 -0.87 22.74
CA ILE A 44 17.73 -1.61 22.35
C ILE A 44 18.05 -2.88 21.59
N ASP A 45 17.25 -3.92 21.81
CA ASP A 45 17.31 -5.18 21.07
C ASP A 45 16.45 -5.14 19.79
N ALA A 46 15.38 -4.36 19.80
CA ALA A 46 14.48 -4.25 18.65
C ALA A 46 13.93 -2.84 18.48
N ILE A 47 13.73 -2.43 17.24
CA ILE A 47 13.03 -1.18 16.89
C ILE A 47 11.78 -1.52 16.05
N ILE A 48 10.64 -0.90 16.38
CA ILE A 48 9.41 -1.03 15.59
C ILE A 48 9.05 0.33 15.00
N VAL A 49 8.91 0.35 13.68
CA VAL A 49 8.67 1.55 12.87
C VAL A 49 7.45 1.39 11.96
N ARG A 50 6.95 2.49 11.42
CA ARG A 50 6.00 2.49 10.29
C ARG A 50 6.65 3.08 9.06
N ASN A 51 6.19 4.26 8.61
CA ASN A 51 6.61 4.88 7.36
C ASN A 51 7.40 6.19 7.53
N GLN A 52 7.42 6.77 8.71
CA GLN A 52 8.07 8.06 8.95
C GLN A 52 9.51 7.90 9.41
N THR A 53 9.78 6.94 10.29
CA THR A 53 11.11 6.66 10.80
C THR A 53 12.03 6.13 9.71
N GLN A 54 13.12 6.83 9.44
CA GLN A 54 14.16 6.39 8.52
C GLN A 54 15.20 5.55 9.27
N VAL A 55 15.22 4.25 8.99
CA VAL A 55 16.19 3.32 9.58
C VAL A 55 17.40 3.22 8.63
N THR A 56 18.28 4.20 8.77
CA THR A 56 19.49 4.34 7.94
C THR A 56 20.62 3.44 8.43
N ALA A 57 21.65 3.24 7.57
CA ALA A 57 22.87 2.54 7.95
C ALA A 57 23.52 3.13 9.23
N ASP A 58 23.49 4.45 9.37
CA ASP A 58 24.05 5.19 10.48
C ASP A 58 23.32 4.92 11.81
N LEU A 59 21.97 4.84 11.76
CA LEU A 59 21.15 4.42 12.89
C LEU A 59 21.47 2.98 13.31
N ILE A 60 21.53 2.06 12.33
CA ILE A 60 21.83 0.65 12.59
C ILE A 60 23.23 0.48 13.22
N GLN A 61 24.22 1.21 12.73
CA GLN A 61 25.58 1.19 13.28
C GLN A 61 25.65 1.74 14.70
N SER A 62 24.84 2.75 15.02
CA SER A 62 24.80 3.34 16.38
C SER A 62 24.10 2.44 17.40
N ALA A 63 23.23 1.54 16.94
CA ALA A 63 22.43 0.63 17.77
C ALA A 63 23.14 -0.72 17.95
N SER A 64 24.20 -0.76 18.76
CA SER A 64 25.10 -1.92 18.89
C SER A 64 24.45 -3.21 19.40
N HIS A 65 23.30 -3.13 20.04
CA HIS A 65 22.51 -4.27 20.56
C HIS A 65 21.34 -4.67 19.66
N LEU A 66 21.08 -3.93 18.58
CA LEU A 66 19.94 -4.14 17.69
C LEU A 66 20.02 -5.50 16.98
N LYS A 67 18.97 -6.29 17.10
CA LYS A 67 18.83 -7.63 16.52
C LYS A 67 17.68 -7.69 15.51
N VAL A 68 16.64 -6.88 15.73
CA VAL A 68 15.40 -6.95 14.94
C VAL A 68 14.89 -5.55 14.63
N ILE A 69 14.52 -5.34 13.38
CA ILE A 69 13.73 -4.20 12.91
C ILE A 69 12.37 -4.72 12.50
N GLY A 70 11.31 -4.29 13.18
CA GLY A 70 9.92 -4.58 12.85
C GLY A 70 9.29 -3.41 12.09
N ARG A 71 8.79 -3.65 10.87
CA ARG A 71 8.07 -2.64 10.10
C ARG A 71 6.58 -2.95 10.08
N ALA A 72 5.78 -2.12 10.76
CA ALA A 72 4.33 -2.21 10.75
C ALA A 72 3.77 -1.66 9.42
N GLY A 73 3.90 -2.45 8.34
CA GLY A 73 3.44 -2.14 7.00
C GLY A 73 4.19 -2.90 5.91
N ALA A 74 3.79 -2.74 4.65
CA ALA A 74 4.22 -3.58 3.53
C ALA A 74 5.52 -3.13 2.83
N GLY A 75 5.78 -1.82 2.74
CA GLY A 75 6.99 -1.31 2.08
C GLY A 75 8.21 -1.34 3.00
N LEU A 76 9.40 -1.35 2.44
CA LEU A 76 10.68 -1.30 3.16
C LEU A 76 11.54 -0.10 2.74
N ASP A 77 10.96 0.85 2.05
CA ASP A 77 11.60 2.03 1.46
C ASP A 77 12.25 2.97 2.49
N ASN A 78 11.81 2.89 3.73
CA ASN A 78 12.37 3.64 4.86
C ASN A 78 13.40 2.84 5.69
N ILE A 79 13.82 1.65 5.25
CA ILE A 79 14.77 0.78 5.96
C ILE A 79 15.93 0.43 5.02
N ASP A 80 17.16 0.70 5.44
CA ASP A 80 18.36 0.22 4.76
C ASP A 80 18.56 -1.27 5.04
N CYS A 81 17.92 -2.10 4.19
CA CYS A 81 17.95 -3.55 4.32
C CYS A 81 19.37 -4.14 4.09
N ASP A 82 20.18 -3.48 3.26
CA ASP A 82 21.56 -3.91 3.00
C ASP A 82 22.45 -3.68 4.23
N ALA A 83 22.30 -2.52 4.89
CA ALA A 83 22.99 -2.24 6.13
C ALA A 83 22.52 -3.19 7.24
N ALA A 84 21.22 -3.44 7.38
CA ALA A 84 20.67 -4.39 8.35
C ALA A 84 21.24 -5.79 8.14
N SER A 85 21.27 -6.27 6.89
CA SER A 85 21.86 -7.58 6.54
C SER A 85 23.33 -7.68 6.89
N LYS A 86 24.12 -6.65 6.56
CA LYS A 86 25.57 -6.60 6.92
C LYS A 86 25.80 -6.58 8.44
N ALA A 87 24.89 -6.00 9.20
CA ALA A 87 24.94 -5.96 10.65
C ALA A 87 24.33 -7.21 11.31
N ASN A 88 23.86 -8.21 10.55
CA ASN A 88 23.09 -9.37 11.01
C ASN A 88 21.82 -8.99 11.79
N VAL A 89 21.17 -7.89 11.44
CA VAL A 89 19.89 -7.44 11.99
C VAL A 89 18.76 -7.98 11.11
N VAL A 90 17.81 -8.68 11.72
CA VAL A 90 16.65 -9.25 11.02
C VAL A 90 15.61 -8.16 10.75
N VAL A 91 15.12 -8.07 9.52
CA VAL A 91 14.02 -7.17 9.15
C VAL A 91 12.73 -7.99 8.99
N CYS A 92 11.73 -7.67 9.81
CA CYS A 92 10.39 -8.25 9.75
C CYS A 92 9.39 -7.19 9.29
N TYR A 93 8.42 -7.55 8.44
CA TYR A 93 7.41 -6.63 7.93
C TYR A 93 6.08 -7.33 7.66
N THR A 94 5.01 -6.58 7.37
CA THR A 94 3.66 -7.10 7.10
C THR A 94 3.28 -6.87 5.64
N PRO A 95 3.65 -7.80 4.71
CA PRO A 95 3.59 -7.55 3.28
C PRO A 95 2.18 -7.55 2.66
N SER A 96 1.18 -8.08 3.34
CA SER A 96 -0.17 -8.31 2.79
C SER A 96 -1.32 -7.65 3.55
N GLU A 97 -1.09 -7.21 4.77
CA GLU A 97 -2.15 -6.80 5.71
C GLU A 97 -3.03 -5.64 5.22
N ASN A 98 -2.48 -4.73 4.41
CA ASN A 98 -3.22 -3.61 3.86
C ASN A 98 -3.71 -3.81 2.41
N SER A 99 -3.40 -4.95 1.78
CA SER A 99 -3.69 -5.16 0.36
C SER A 99 -5.17 -5.08 0.04
N LEU A 100 -6.01 -5.68 0.89
CA LEU A 100 -7.47 -5.63 0.77
C LEU A 100 -7.99 -4.19 0.91
N SER A 101 -7.55 -3.48 1.93
CA SER A 101 -7.97 -2.08 2.17
C SER A 101 -7.63 -1.16 1.00
N VAL A 102 -6.45 -1.36 0.39
CA VAL A 102 -6.04 -0.58 -0.80
C VAL A 102 -6.91 -0.95 -2.00
N ALA A 103 -7.18 -2.23 -2.24
CA ALA A 103 -8.03 -2.65 -3.34
C ALA A 103 -9.46 -2.08 -3.22
N GLU A 104 -10.04 -2.09 -2.03
CA GLU A 104 -11.35 -1.47 -1.77
C GLU A 104 -11.34 0.04 -1.98
N LEU A 105 -10.27 0.72 -1.56
CA LEU A 105 -10.10 2.15 -1.79
C LEU A 105 -10.01 2.49 -3.28
N VAL A 106 -9.31 1.68 -4.09
CA VAL A 106 -9.25 1.83 -5.55
C VAL A 106 -10.65 1.76 -6.15
N MET A 107 -11.45 0.74 -5.78
CA MET A 107 -12.84 0.63 -6.25
C MET A 107 -13.69 1.83 -5.81
N GLY A 108 -13.50 2.30 -4.57
CA GLY A 108 -14.15 3.51 -4.05
C GLY A 108 -13.82 4.75 -4.90
N TYR A 109 -12.58 4.95 -5.28
CA TYR A 109 -12.17 6.06 -6.15
C TYR A 109 -12.73 5.91 -7.56
N MET A 110 -12.70 4.72 -8.15
CA MET A 110 -13.28 4.48 -9.49
C MET A 110 -14.78 4.81 -9.52
N LEU A 111 -15.54 4.36 -8.52
CA LEU A 111 -16.96 4.69 -8.40
C LEU A 111 -17.19 6.18 -8.15
N SER A 112 -16.38 6.81 -7.30
CA SER A 112 -16.45 8.24 -7.01
C SER A 112 -16.22 9.10 -8.25
N LEU A 113 -15.25 8.73 -9.09
CA LEU A 113 -14.96 9.40 -10.36
C LEU A 113 -16.06 9.14 -11.40
N ALA A 114 -16.48 7.88 -11.56
CA ALA A 114 -17.49 7.51 -12.56
C ALA A 114 -18.85 8.14 -12.31
N ARG A 115 -19.21 8.41 -11.06
CA ARG A 115 -20.51 8.92 -10.61
C ARG A 115 -20.46 10.33 -10.02
N ASP A 116 -19.29 10.97 -9.98
CA ASP A 116 -19.07 12.31 -9.40
C ASP A 116 -19.65 12.43 -7.97
N ILE A 117 -19.41 11.38 -7.14
CA ILE A 117 -20.05 11.22 -5.83
C ILE A 117 -19.79 12.40 -4.91
N PRO A 118 -18.54 12.94 -4.76
CA PRO A 118 -18.27 14.05 -3.86
C PRO A 118 -19.04 15.34 -4.22
N ALA A 119 -19.07 15.66 -5.51
CA ALA A 119 -19.78 16.86 -5.97
C ALA A 119 -21.31 16.71 -5.89
N ALA A 120 -21.82 15.52 -6.19
CA ALA A 120 -23.25 15.21 -6.03
C ALA A 120 -23.67 15.33 -4.56
N GLN A 121 -22.88 14.78 -3.64
CA GLN A 121 -23.12 14.88 -2.20
C GLN A 121 -23.11 16.36 -1.73
N GLN A 122 -22.12 17.14 -2.18
CA GLN A 122 -22.03 18.56 -1.83
C GLN A 122 -23.23 19.38 -2.37
N SER A 123 -23.67 19.10 -3.61
CA SER A 123 -24.85 19.76 -4.20
C SER A 123 -26.12 19.42 -3.44
N THR A 124 -26.35 18.16 -3.16
CA THR A 124 -27.54 17.70 -2.43
C THR A 124 -27.59 18.21 -0.99
N SER A 125 -26.44 18.29 -0.30
CA SER A 125 -26.35 18.86 1.05
C SER A 125 -26.74 20.35 1.10
N LYS A 126 -26.63 21.06 -0.03
CA LYS A 126 -27.07 22.45 -0.18
C LYS A 126 -28.55 22.57 -0.60
N GLY A 127 -29.28 21.47 -0.66
CA GLY A 127 -30.67 21.41 -1.08
C GLY A 127 -30.92 21.44 -2.58
N ASN A 128 -29.88 21.30 -3.42
CA ASN A 128 -30.02 21.24 -4.87
C ASN A 128 -30.43 19.85 -5.34
N TRP A 129 -31.15 19.78 -6.47
CA TRP A 129 -31.57 18.52 -7.10
C TRP A 129 -31.19 18.50 -8.58
N GLU A 130 -29.91 18.22 -8.90
CA GLU A 130 -29.31 18.37 -10.23
C GLU A 130 -29.12 17.01 -10.93
N ARG A 131 -30.20 16.23 -11.11
CA ARG A 131 -30.15 14.86 -11.65
C ARG A 131 -29.36 14.71 -12.96
N LYS A 132 -29.57 15.63 -13.90
CA LYS A 132 -28.90 15.57 -15.21
C LYS A 132 -27.39 15.79 -15.12
N ARG A 133 -26.95 16.66 -14.19
CA ARG A 133 -25.54 16.94 -13.97
C ARG A 133 -24.78 15.73 -13.43
N PHE A 134 -25.40 14.96 -12.55
CA PHE A 134 -24.80 13.82 -11.86
C PHE A 134 -25.27 12.46 -12.42
N THR A 135 -25.49 12.38 -13.74
CA THR A 135 -25.84 11.11 -14.41
C THR A 135 -24.67 10.12 -14.31
N GLY A 136 -23.44 10.61 -14.57
CA GLY A 136 -22.23 9.80 -14.53
C GLY A 136 -22.19 8.66 -15.54
N SER A 137 -21.33 7.68 -15.30
CA SER A 137 -21.19 6.47 -16.13
C SER A 137 -21.08 5.23 -15.25
N GLU A 138 -21.43 4.08 -15.80
CA GLU A 138 -21.23 2.78 -15.15
C GLU A 138 -19.82 2.26 -15.40
N LEU A 139 -19.31 1.42 -14.51
CA LEU A 139 -18.04 0.71 -14.70
C LEU A 139 -18.22 -0.52 -15.59
N SER A 140 -19.40 -1.11 -15.59
CA SER A 140 -19.73 -2.29 -16.38
C SER A 140 -19.42 -2.07 -17.88
N GLY A 141 -18.80 -3.07 -18.51
CA GLY A 141 -18.39 -3.03 -19.90
C GLY A 141 -17.20 -2.13 -20.22
N LYS A 142 -16.57 -1.49 -19.22
CA LYS A 142 -15.34 -0.72 -19.39
C LYS A 142 -14.12 -1.60 -19.21
N THR A 143 -12.98 -1.14 -19.76
CA THR A 143 -11.70 -1.80 -19.58
C THR A 143 -10.91 -1.11 -18.47
N LEU A 144 -10.36 -1.91 -17.55
CA LEU A 144 -9.43 -1.48 -16.52
C LEU A 144 -8.01 -1.95 -16.86
N GLY A 145 -7.09 -1.00 -17.03
CA GLY A 145 -5.67 -1.30 -17.15
C GLY A 145 -4.97 -1.24 -15.78
N ILE A 146 -4.24 -2.28 -15.40
CA ILE A 146 -3.49 -2.37 -14.15
C ILE A 146 -2.00 -2.41 -14.45
N ILE A 147 -1.24 -1.47 -13.89
CA ILE A 147 0.23 -1.46 -13.94
C ILE A 147 0.74 -2.01 -12.61
N GLY A 148 1.39 -3.19 -12.65
CA GLY A 148 1.78 -3.97 -11.49
C GLY A 148 0.67 -4.93 -11.03
N PHE A 149 0.82 -6.21 -11.35
CA PHE A 149 -0.18 -7.25 -11.05
C PHE A 149 0.28 -8.16 -9.90
N GLY A 150 0.69 -7.53 -8.79
CA GLY A 150 0.96 -8.18 -7.52
C GLY A 150 -0.31 -8.39 -6.68
N ARG A 151 -0.16 -8.54 -5.35
CA ARG A 151 -1.28 -8.79 -4.42
C ARG A 151 -2.44 -7.78 -4.54
N ILE A 152 -2.13 -6.49 -4.62
CA ILE A 152 -3.16 -5.44 -4.75
C ILE A 152 -3.82 -5.50 -6.12
N GLY A 153 -3.02 -5.61 -7.19
CA GLY A 153 -3.54 -5.70 -8.56
C GLY A 153 -4.49 -6.87 -8.74
N THR A 154 -4.15 -8.05 -8.21
CA THR A 154 -5.01 -9.24 -8.22
C THR A 154 -6.35 -8.98 -7.50
N LEU A 155 -6.31 -8.40 -6.30
CA LEU A 155 -7.52 -8.09 -5.54
C LEU A 155 -8.40 -7.01 -6.22
N VAL A 156 -7.79 -6.07 -6.93
CA VAL A 156 -8.52 -5.07 -7.75
C VAL A 156 -9.17 -5.74 -8.96
N ALA A 157 -8.44 -6.62 -9.66
CA ALA A 157 -8.96 -7.34 -10.82
C ALA A 157 -10.17 -8.20 -10.47
N GLU A 158 -10.10 -8.98 -9.38
CA GLU A 158 -11.22 -9.78 -8.86
C GLU A 158 -12.49 -8.92 -8.70
N ARG A 159 -12.35 -7.74 -8.11
CA ARG A 159 -13.47 -6.82 -7.89
C ARG A 159 -13.94 -6.17 -9.19
N ALA A 160 -13.04 -5.77 -10.07
CA ALA A 160 -13.37 -5.18 -11.35
C ALA A 160 -14.15 -6.17 -12.25
N ASN A 161 -13.76 -7.45 -12.24
CA ASN A 161 -14.49 -8.52 -12.92
C ASN A 161 -15.91 -8.66 -12.37
N ALA A 162 -16.09 -8.60 -11.05
CA ALA A 162 -17.41 -8.63 -10.41
C ALA A 162 -18.28 -7.42 -10.78
N PHE A 163 -17.67 -6.29 -11.17
CA PHE A 163 -18.36 -5.12 -11.75
C PHE A 163 -18.61 -5.25 -13.26
N GLY A 164 -18.26 -6.38 -13.88
CA GLY A 164 -18.44 -6.61 -15.32
C GLY A 164 -17.47 -5.80 -16.19
N MET A 165 -16.29 -5.46 -15.65
CA MET A 165 -15.22 -4.83 -16.42
C MET A 165 -14.35 -5.88 -17.12
N THR A 166 -13.70 -5.49 -18.21
CA THR A 166 -12.57 -6.25 -18.78
C THR A 166 -11.29 -5.78 -18.10
N VAL A 167 -10.46 -6.72 -17.65
CA VAL A 167 -9.19 -6.38 -16.98
C VAL A 167 -8.01 -6.76 -17.85
N ILE A 168 -7.10 -5.82 -18.04
CA ILE A 168 -5.81 -6.01 -18.71
C ILE A 168 -4.71 -5.56 -17.75
N ALA A 169 -3.55 -6.18 -17.80
CA ALA A 169 -2.46 -5.85 -16.89
C ALA A 169 -1.10 -5.77 -17.59
N TYR A 170 -0.19 -5.00 -17.01
CA TYR A 170 1.23 -5.05 -17.26
C TYR A 170 1.97 -5.36 -15.94
N ASP A 171 2.90 -6.28 -16.02
CA ASP A 171 3.87 -6.54 -14.94
C ASP A 171 5.15 -7.09 -15.58
N GLU A 172 6.32 -6.56 -15.19
CA GLU A 172 7.60 -6.95 -15.79
C GLU A 172 8.11 -8.32 -15.32
N PHE A 173 7.55 -8.83 -14.22
CA PHE A 173 7.97 -10.10 -13.60
C PHE A 173 7.04 -11.27 -13.92
N LEU A 174 5.93 -11.03 -14.63
CA LEU A 174 4.95 -12.04 -14.93
C LEU A 174 5.01 -12.52 -16.38
N THR A 175 4.66 -13.78 -16.56
CA THR A 175 4.42 -14.39 -17.87
C THR A 175 2.91 -14.59 -18.09
N PRO A 176 2.43 -14.68 -19.36
CA PRO A 176 1.00 -14.80 -19.65
C PRO A 176 0.33 -16.04 -19.05
N ASP A 177 1.08 -17.05 -18.69
CA ASP A 177 0.63 -18.29 -18.07
C ASP A 177 0.64 -18.27 -16.53
N ALA A 178 0.91 -17.11 -15.92
CA ALA A 178 0.91 -16.97 -14.47
C ALA A 178 -0.49 -17.31 -13.90
N PRO A 179 -0.58 -18.24 -12.91
CA PRO A 179 -1.86 -18.76 -12.44
C PRO A 179 -2.87 -17.69 -12.03
N HIS A 180 -2.43 -16.65 -11.33
CA HIS A 180 -3.32 -15.59 -10.84
C HIS A 180 -3.84 -14.64 -11.94
N LEU A 181 -3.21 -14.60 -13.13
CA LEU A 181 -3.78 -13.97 -14.31
C LEU A 181 -4.95 -14.78 -14.86
N LEU A 182 -4.73 -16.11 -15.02
CA LEU A 182 -5.73 -17.03 -15.56
C LEU A 182 -6.94 -17.17 -14.64
N GLU A 183 -6.71 -17.25 -13.33
CA GLU A 183 -7.76 -17.33 -12.29
C GLU A 183 -8.66 -16.09 -12.29
N ASN A 184 -8.13 -14.93 -12.68
CA ASN A 184 -8.85 -13.67 -12.68
C ASN A 184 -9.25 -13.20 -14.09
N ASP A 185 -9.11 -14.02 -15.12
CA ASP A 185 -9.43 -13.68 -16.52
C ASP A 185 -8.80 -12.34 -16.94
N VAL A 186 -7.48 -12.21 -16.71
CA VAL A 186 -6.70 -11.01 -16.97
C VAL A 186 -5.72 -11.24 -18.11
N GLU A 187 -5.80 -10.42 -19.15
CA GLU A 187 -4.85 -10.43 -20.26
C GLU A 187 -3.59 -9.62 -19.90
N LEU A 188 -2.41 -10.26 -19.99
CA LEU A 188 -1.12 -9.58 -19.84
C LEU A 188 -0.68 -8.97 -21.16
N MET A 189 -0.30 -7.68 -21.15
CA MET A 189 0.19 -6.99 -22.34
C MET A 189 1.41 -6.12 -22.05
N GLY A 190 2.05 -5.63 -23.13
CA GLY A 190 3.16 -4.68 -23.01
C GLY A 190 2.72 -3.33 -22.44
N LEU A 191 3.59 -2.67 -21.67
CA LEU A 191 3.29 -1.36 -21.09
C LEU A 191 2.90 -0.33 -22.15
N SER A 192 3.59 -0.32 -23.29
CA SER A 192 3.30 0.58 -24.40
C SER A 192 1.89 0.37 -24.96
N ASP A 193 1.49 -0.89 -25.12
CA ASP A 193 0.16 -1.23 -25.66
C ASP A 193 -0.94 -0.85 -24.69
N LEU A 194 -0.73 -1.12 -23.40
CA LEU A 194 -1.65 -0.73 -22.33
C LEU A 194 -1.83 0.81 -22.28
N CYS A 195 -0.75 1.58 -22.41
CA CYS A 195 -0.81 3.05 -22.44
C CYS A 195 -1.53 3.57 -23.70
N LEU A 196 -1.35 2.92 -24.86
CA LEU A 196 -1.98 3.33 -26.10
C LEU A 196 -3.50 3.11 -26.11
N LEU A 197 -4.01 2.13 -25.38
CA LEU A 197 -5.46 1.90 -25.23
C LEU A 197 -6.19 3.10 -24.61
N TYR A 198 -5.53 3.84 -23.74
CA TYR A 198 -6.09 5.06 -23.14
C TYR A 198 -6.05 6.28 -24.09
N THR A 199 -5.07 6.34 -24.99
CA THR A 199 -4.83 7.50 -25.87
C THR A 199 -5.41 7.32 -27.27
N SER A 200 -5.77 6.10 -27.69
CA SER A 200 -6.38 5.84 -29.00
C SER A 200 -7.89 6.10 -28.93
N PRO A 201 -8.43 7.03 -29.73
CA PRO A 201 -9.88 7.20 -29.81
C PRO A 201 -10.50 5.87 -30.29
N SER A 202 -11.39 5.31 -29.48
CA SER A 202 -12.14 4.12 -29.85
C SER A 202 -12.87 4.37 -31.18
N PRO A 203 -12.94 3.39 -32.07
CA PRO A 203 -13.78 3.50 -33.28
C PRO A 203 -15.24 3.85 -32.98
N ARG A 204 -15.71 3.64 -31.73
CA ARG A 204 -17.05 4.01 -31.24
C ARG A 204 -17.19 5.48 -30.88
N ASP A 205 -16.08 6.20 -30.68
CA ASP A 205 -16.08 7.63 -30.36
C ASP A 205 -16.10 8.53 -31.61
N ARG A 206 -16.24 7.93 -32.80
CA ARG A 206 -16.36 8.59 -34.11
C ARG A 206 -17.81 8.65 -34.61
N GLY A 207 -18.75 8.65 -33.71
CA GLY A 207 -20.18 8.81 -34.01
C GLY A 207 -20.64 10.26 -33.90
#